data_212919235e7193b809c059d573dcd7f8
#
_entry.id   212919235e7193b809c059d573dcd7f8
#
_cell.length_a   1.000
_cell.length_b   1.000
_cell.length_c   1.000
_cell.angle_alpha   90.00
_cell.angle_beta   90.00
_cell.angle_gamma   90.00
#
_symmetry.space_group_name_H-M   'P 1'
#
loop_
_entity.id
_entity.type
_entity.pdbx_description
1 polymer ?
#
loop_
_entity_poly.entity_id
_entity_poly.type
_entity_poly.pdbx_seq_one_letter_code
_entity_poly.pdbx_strand_id
1 'polypeptide(L)'
;MSSIAVMNLEKVKKTIFLTLQWIFICVFIGFFSGSASTFFLVTLEWVSQFREQNNWIICLLPIGGLLIGLSYHYLGASIVKGNNLLLEEYENPQKKIPFKMAPLVLVGTLITHLFGGSAGREGTAVQMGGAIADQFTGIFKL
;
A
#
# COMPACT_ATOMS: atom_id res chain seq x y z
N MET A 1 5.26 0.61 51.89
CA MET A 1 4.15 0.23 51.00
C MET A 1 3.81 1.33 49.99
N SER A 2 4.08 2.60 50.21
CA SER A 2 3.74 3.70 49.27
C SER A 2 4.57 3.77 47.99
N SER A 3 5.86 3.46 48.04
CA SER A 3 6.77 3.56 46.88
C SER A 3 6.47 2.55 45.76
N ILE A 4 6.08 1.33 46.10
CA ILE A 4 5.71 0.28 45.10
C ILE A 4 4.40 0.64 44.42
N ALA A 5 3.44 1.19 45.14
CA ALA A 5 2.15 1.60 44.56
C ALA A 5 2.32 2.78 43.58
N VAL A 6 3.16 3.77 43.92
CA VAL A 6 3.46 4.91 43.04
C VAL A 6 4.19 4.44 41.77
N MET A 7 5.16 3.54 41.89
CA MET A 7 5.90 2.98 40.76
C MET A 7 4.99 2.19 39.83
N ASN A 8 4.00 1.45 40.36
CA ASN A 8 3.00 0.76 39.55
C ASN A 8 2.05 1.72 38.81
N LEU A 9 1.62 2.79 39.44
CA LEU A 9 0.78 3.82 38.81
C LEU A 9 1.50 4.52 37.66
N GLU A 10 2.77 4.86 37.80
CA GLU A 10 3.59 5.43 36.75
C GLU A 10 3.73 4.48 35.52
N LYS A 11 3.98 3.20 35.79
CA LYS A 11 4.03 2.17 34.74
C LYS A 11 2.69 2.04 34.00
N VAL A 12 1.57 2.01 34.74
CA VAL A 12 0.23 1.92 34.14
C VAL A 12 -0.06 3.14 33.28
N LYS A 13 0.22 4.37 33.76
CA LYS A 13 0.04 5.59 32.97
C LYS A 13 0.86 5.57 31.68
N LYS A 14 2.12 5.16 31.76
CA LYS A 14 3.00 5.04 30.58
C LYS A 14 2.46 4.03 29.58
N THR A 15 1.98 2.88 30.06
CA THR A 15 1.39 1.84 29.18
C THR A 15 0.13 2.36 28.49
N ILE A 16 -0.78 3.00 29.24
CA ILE A 16 -2.00 3.60 28.67
C ILE A 16 -1.65 4.64 27.61
N PHE A 17 -0.71 5.53 27.91
CA PHE A 17 -0.26 6.55 26.95
C PHE A 17 0.29 5.94 25.65
N LEU A 18 1.16 4.93 25.76
CA LEU A 18 1.70 4.21 24.61
C LEU A 18 0.60 3.50 23.81
N THR A 19 -0.35 2.85 24.49
CA THR A 19 -1.47 2.19 23.83
C THR A 19 -2.34 3.18 23.06
N LEU A 20 -2.68 4.32 23.65
CA LEU A 20 -3.44 5.38 22.96
C LEU A 20 -2.69 5.94 21.76
N GLN A 21 -1.38 6.13 21.88
CA GLN A 21 -0.53 6.57 20.78
C GLN A 21 -0.56 5.56 19.61
N TRP A 22 -0.43 4.26 19.90
CA TRP A 22 -0.51 3.23 18.87
C TRP A 22 -1.89 3.15 18.22
N ILE A 23 -2.97 3.27 19.00
CA ILE A 23 -4.33 3.32 18.46
C ILE A 23 -4.48 4.49 17.51
N PHE A 24 -4.01 5.68 17.90
CA PHE A 24 -4.06 6.87 17.04
C PHE A 24 -3.30 6.65 15.72
N ILE A 25 -2.09 6.11 15.77
CA ILE A 25 -1.28 5.79 14.59
C ILE A 25 -2.01 4.80 13.68
N CYS A 26 -2.56 3.71 14.24
CA CYS A 26 -3.28 2.70 13.48
C CYS A 26 -4.53 3.27 12.79
N VAL A 27 -5.32 4.10 13.49
CA VAL A 27 -6.50 4.76 12.92
C VAL A 27 -6.10 5.69 11.77
N PHE A 28 -5.04 6.47 11.96
CA PHE A 28 -4.55 7.41 10.97
C PHE A 28 -4.04 6.69 9.69
N ILE A 29 -3.20 5.68 9.85
CA ILE A 29 -2.71 4.84 8.74
C ILE A 29 -3.88 4.12 8.07
N GLY A 30 -4.80 3.56 8.84
CA GLY A 30 -5.99 2.87 8.34
C GLY A 30 -6.88 3.78 7.49
N PHE A 31 -7.05 5.05 7.89
CA PHE A 31 -7.80 6.02 7.11
C PHE A 31 -7.16 6.28 5.74
N PHE A 32 -5.85 6.53 5.68
CA PHE A 32 -5.17 6.79 4.41
C PHE A 32 -5.10 5.55 3.52
N SER A 33 -4.74 4.40 4.07
CA SER A 33 -4.67 3.15 3.32
C SER A 33 -6.06 2.70 2.84
N GLY A 34 -7.09 2.86 3.69
CA GLY A 34 -8.47 2.56 3.34
C GLY A 34 -9.01 3.48 2.25
N SER A 35 -8.74 4.78 2.34
CA SER A 35 -9.13 5.75 1.29
C SER A 35 -8.45 5.44 -0.04
N ALA A 36 -7.16 5.12 -0.04
CA ALA A 36 -6.43 4.74 -1.24
C ALA A 36 -6.97 3.44 -1.86
N SER A 37 -7.28 2.44 -1.03
CA SER A 37 -7.87 1.16 -1.47
C SER A 37 -9.27 1.37 -2.05
N THR A 38 -10.10 2.21 -1.44
CA THR A 38 -11.44 2.54 -1.94
C THR A 38 -11.34 3.24 -3.30
N PHE A 39 -10.47 4.23 -3.42
CA PHE A 39 -10.21 4.91 -4.69
C PHE A 39 -9.77 3.93 -5.78
N PHE A 40 -8.85 3.03 -5.44
CA PHE A 40 -8.40 1.98 -6.35
C PHE A 40 -9.56 1.10 -6.83
N LEU A 41 -10.38 0.57 -5.92
CA LEU A 41 -11.47 -0.35 -6.26
C LEU A 41 -12.54 0.32 -7.11
N VAL A 42 -12.93 1.55 -6.79
CA VAL A 42 -13.91 2.32 -7.58
C VAL A 42 -13.37 2.60 -8.98
N THR A 43 -12.11 3.01 -9.09
CA THR A 43 -11.48 3.27 -10.40
C THR A 43 -11.34 1.98 -11.21
N LEU A 44 -10.99 0.87 -10.56
CA LEU A 44 -10.86 -0.43 -11.19
C LEU A 44 -12.20 -0.93 -11.74
N GLU A 45 -13.28 -0.75 -10.98
CA GLU A 45 -14.62 -1.11 -11.41
C GLU A 45 -15.03 -0.29 -12.66
N TRP A 46 -14.81 1.02 -12.62
CA TRP A 46 -15.07 1.89 -13.75
C TRP A 46 -14.29 1.49 -15.00
N VAL A 47 -13.00 1.21 -14.87
CA VAL A 47 -12.11 0.76 -15.96
C VAL A 47 -12.59 -0.57 -16.53
N SER A 48 -13.00 -1.51 -15.68
CA SER A 48 -13.49 -2.83 -16.08
C SER A 48 -14.81 -2.72 -16.87
N GLN A 49 -15.75 -1.91 -16.40
CA GLN A 49 -17.02 -1.64 -17.11
C GLN A 49 -16.78 -0.95 -18.45
N PHE A 50 -15.87 0.03 -18.49
CA PHE A 50 -15.49 0.69 -19.74
C PHE A 50 -14.91 -0.29 -20.77
N ARG A 51 -14.03 -1.20 -20.33
CA ARG A 51 -13.48 -2.25 -21.19
C ARG A 51 -14.58 -3.20 -21.72
N GLU A 52 -15.56 -3.59 -20.87
CA GLU A 52 -16.67 -4.47 -21.26
C GLU A 52 -17.54 -3.86 -22.34
N GLN A 53 -17.72 -2.54 -22.33
CA GLN A 53 -18.44 -1.81 -23.37
C GLN A 53 -17.62 -1.65 -24.67
N ASN A 54 -16.29 -1.80 -24.59
CA ASN A 54 -15.36 -1.54 -25.67
C ASN A 54 -14.40 -2.73 -25.91
N ASN A 55 -14.94 -3.88 -26.32
CA ASN A 55 -14.18 -5.13 -26.46
C ASN A 55 -12.96 -5.04 -27.40
N TRP A 56 -12.97 -4.11 -28.36
CA TRP A 56 -11.84 -3.89 -29.27
C TRP A 56 -10.55 -3.47 -28.57
N ILE A 57 -10.64 -2.89 -27.36
CA ILE A 57 -9.49 -2.46 -26.55
C ILE A 57 -8.55 -3.63 -26.23
N ILE A 58 -9.07 -4.86 -26.18
CA ILE A 58 -8.27 -6.08 -25.95
C ILE A 58 -7.18 -6.24 -27.01
N CYS A 59 -7.42 -5.82 -28.24
CA CYS A 59 -6.41 -5.86 -29.30
C CYS A 59 -5.19 -4.98 -29.00
N LEU A 60 -5.32 -4.01 -28.11
CA LEU A 60 -4.25 -3.13 -27.66
C LEU A 60 -3.47 -3.67 -26.43
N LEU A 61 -3.77 -4.88 -25.96
CA LEU A 61 -3.08 -5.51 -24.82
C LEU A 61 -1.54 -5.51 -24.96
N PRO A 62 -0.94 -5.77 -26.13
CA PRO A 62 0.52 -5.69 -26.29
C PRO A 62 1.06 -4.28 -26.03
N ILE A 63 0.33 -3.25 -26.42
CA ILE A 63 0.70 -1.84 -26.14
C ILE A 63 0.60 -1.56 -24.65
N GLY A 64 -0.48 -1.99 -24.00
CA GLY A 64 -0.63 -1.91 -22.53
C GLY A 64 0.51 -2.58 -21.80
N GLY A 65 0.87 -3.81 -22.21
CA GLY A 65 2.01 -4.55 -21.65
C GLY A 65 3.34 -3.82 -21.83
N LEU A 66 3.59 -3.22 -23.00
CA LEU A 66 4.77 -2.42 -23.26
C LEU A 66 4.83 -1.18 -22.34
N LEU A 67 3.73 -0.46 -22.20
CA LEU A 67 3.64 0.71 -21.31
C LEU A 67 3.95 0.35 -19.86
N ILE A 68 3.38 -0.75 -19.37
CA ILE A 68 3.67 -1.25 -18.01
C ILE A 68 5.14 -1.65 -17.90
N GLY A 69 5.66 -2.43 -18.84
CA GLY A 69 7.06 -2.87 -18.86
C GLY A 69 8.05 -1.70 -18.83
N LEU A 70 7.83 -0.68 -19.66
CA LEU A 70 8.64 0.54 -19.68
C LEU A 70 8.52 1.32 -18.37
N SER A 71 7.32 1.45 -17.82
CA SER A 71 7.10 2.13 -16.55
C SER A 71 7.85 1.46 -15.41
N TYR A 72 7.81 0.13 -15.34
CA TYR A 72 8.56 -0.63 -14.34
C TYR A 72 10.07 -0.61 -14.60
N HIS A 73 10.51 -0.63 -15.85
CA HIS A 73 11.93 -0.53 -16.19
C HIS A 73 12.53 0.81 -15.73
N TYR A 74 11.88 1.93 -16.04
CA TYR A 74 12.43 3.25 -15.72
C TYR A 74 12.13 3.74 -14.30
N LEU A 75 10.94 3.45 -13.78
CA LEU A 75 10.48 3.99 -12.50
C LEU A 75 10.42 2.92 -11.40
N GLY A 76 10.24 1.66 -11.79
CA GLY A 76 9.87 0.57 -10.88
C GLY A 76 11.02 -0.33 -10.44
N ALA A 77 12.26 -0.09 -10.83
CA ALA A 77 13.40 -1.00 -10.54
C ALA A 77 13.54 -1.35 -9.04
N SER A 78 13.22 -0.41 -8.14
CA SER A 78 13.29 -0.63 -6.68
C SER A 78 12.07 -1.33 -6.08
N ILE A 79 11.00 -1.54 -6.86
CA ILE A 79 9.72 -2.12 -6.38
C ILE A 79 9.29 -3.36 -7.15
N VAL A 80 10.13 -3.85 -8.07
CA VAL A 80 9.85 -5.05 -8.92
C VAL A 80 9.53 -6.28 -8.07
N LYS A 81 10.08 -6.37 -6.85
CA LYS A 81 9.81 -7.48 -5.93
C LYS A 81 8.35 -7.55 -5.47
N GLY A 82 7.56 -6.49 -5.65
CA GLY A 82 6.15 -6.47 -5.28
C GLY A 82 5.91 -6.80 -3.80
N ASN A 83 5.02 -7.78 -3.52
CA ASN A 83 4.72 -8.20 -2.14
C ASN A 83 5.96 -8.73 -1.39
N ASN A 84 6.93 -9.32 -2.09
CA ASN A 84 8.15 -9.80 -1.45
C ASN A 84 8.97 -8.66 -0.83
N LEU A 85 8.88 -7.45 -1.39
CA LEU A 85 9.53 -6.28 -0.80
C LEU A 85 8.92 -5.95 0.58
N LEU A 86 7.60 -6.08 0.73
CA LEU A 86 6.91 -5.88 2.01
C LEU A 86 7.30 -6.94 3.03
N LEU A 87 7.40 -8.20 2.60
CA LEU A 87 7.82 -9.30 3.47
C LEU A 87 9.27 -9.16 3.91
N GLU A 88 10.18 -8.82 3.00
CA GLU A 88 11.59 -8.57 3.31
C GLU A 88 11.74 -7.45 4.35
N GLU A 89 10.97 -6.37 4.21
CA GLU A 89 11.01 -5.25 5.15
C GLU A 89 10.41 -5.62 6.51
N TYR A 90 9.35 -6.45 6.53
CA TYR A 90 8.78 -6.96 7.77
C TYR A 90 9.74 -7.89 8.54
N GLU A 91 10.44 -8.79 7.82
CA GLU A 91 11.39 -9.73 8.43
C GLU A 91 12.69 -9.04 8.87
N ASN A 92 13.14 -8.06 8.11
CA ASN A 92 14.42 -7.39 8.34
C ASN A 92 14.34 -5.91 7.94
N PRO A 93 13.81 -5.05 8.81
CA PRO A 93 13.59 -3.64 8.53
C PRO A 93 14.92 -2.90 8.32
N GLN A 94 15.31 -2.72 7.05
CA GLN A 94 16.55 -2.04 6.67
C GLN A 94 16.33 -0.84 5.75
N LYS A 95 15.27 -0.85 4.93
CA LYS A 95 15.02 0.17 3.91
C LYS A 95 13.56 0.54 3.88
N LYS A 96 13.26 1.82 3.81
CA LYS A 96 11.90 2.30 3.60
C LYS A 96 11.35 1.81 2.27
N ILE A 97 10.10 1.39 2.27
CA ILE A 97 9.38 1.05 1.06
C ILE A 97 9.15 2.35 0.26
N PRO A 98 9.60 2.42 -1.01
CA PRO A 98 9.44 3.63 -1.80
C PRO A 98 7.97 3.99 -2.00
N PHE A 99 7.56 5.21 -1.66
CA PHE A 99 6.18 5.68 -1.86
C PHE A 99 5.69 5.53 -3.30
N LYS A 100 6.60 5.62 -4.27
CA LYS A 100 6.29 5.41 -5.70
C LYS A 100 5.69 4.02 -6.00
N MET A 101 5.80 3.06 -5.08
CA MET A 101 5.17 1.76 -5.20
C MET A 101 3.65 1.88 -5.30
N ALA A 102 3.02 2.70 -4.45
CA ALA A 102 1.57 2.86 -4.42
C ALA A 102 0.99 3.35 -5.78
N PRO A 103 1.42 4.50 -6.35
CA PRO A 103 0.89 4.95 -7.63
C PRO A 103 1.29 4.04 -8.80
N LEU A 104 2.48 3.43 -8.79
CA LEU A 104 2.93 2.62 -9.91
C LEU A 104 2.16 1.29 -10.00
N VAL A 105 1.91 0.65 -8.85
CA VAL A 105 1.13 -0.59 -8.78
C VAL A 105 -0.34 -0.32 -9.12
N LEU A 106 -0.89 0.81 -8.65
CA LEU A 106 -2.24 1.24 -9.00
C LEU A 106 -2.39 1.41 -10.52
N VAL A 107 -1.56 2.25 -11.13
CA VAL A 107 -1.62 2.54 -12.57
C VAL A 107 -1.38 1.26 -13.39
N GLY A 108 -0.38 0.46 -13.01
CA GLY A 108 -0.10 -0.82 -13.67
C GLY A 108 -1.29 -1.78 -13.66
N THR A 109 -1.98 -1.88 -12.51
CA THR A 109 -3.17 -2.73 -12.39
C THR A 109 -4.34 -2.19 -13.21
N LEU A 110 -4.59 -0.88 -13.20
CA LEU A 110 -5.63 -0.26 -14.00
C LEU A 110 -5.40 -0.44 -15.51
N ILE A 111 -4.17 -0.23 -15.98
CA ILE A 111 -3.80 -0.46 -17.39
C ILE A 111 -4.00 -1.94 -17.75
N THR A 112 -3.58 -2.86 -16.90
CA THR A 112 -3.76 -4.30 -17.14
C THR A 112 -5.24 -4.64 -17.34
N HIS A 113 -6.13 -4.15 -16.47
CA HIS A 113 -7.57 -4.43 -16.57
C HIS A 113 -8.22 -3.71 -17.76
N LEU A 114 -7.79 -2.49 -18.08
CA LEU A 114 -8.27 -1.72 -19.22
C LEU A 114 -8.05 -2.49 -20.53
N PHE A 115 -6.90 -3.10 -20.69
CA PHE A 115 -6.57 -3.87 -21.90
C PHE A 115 -6.96 -5.34 -21.82
N GLY A 116 -7.74 -5.75 -20.80
CA GLY A 116 -8.30 -7.10 -20.70
C GLY A 116 -7.36 -8.14 -20.12
N GLY A 117 -6.21 -7.72 -19.57
CA GLY A 117 -5.36 -8.58 -18.77
C GLY A 117 -5.94 -8.82 -17.38
N SER A 118 -5.37 -9.77 -16.65
CA SER A 118 -5.75 -10.09 -15.26
C SER A 118 -4.60 -9.75 -14.31
N ALA A 119 -4.88 -8.94 -13.32
CA ALA A 119 -3.95 -8.63 -12.23
C ALA A 119 -4.65 -8.78 -10.88
N GLY A 120 -3.91 -9.20 -9.86
CA GLY A 120 -4.46 -9.43 -8.52
C GLY A 120 -4.84 -8.13 -7.83
N ARG A 121 -6.12 -7.94 -7.52
CA ARG A 121 -6.65 -6.78 -6.80
C ARG A 121 -6.13 -6.70 -5.38
N GLU A 122 -6.08 -7.86 -4.71
CA GLU A 122 -5.62 -7.99 -3.32
C GLU A 122 -4.15 -7.61 -3.16
N GLY A 123 -3.29 -8.16 -4.02
CA GLY A 123 -1.86 -7.84 -4.03
C GLY A 123 -1.59 -6.34 -4.25
N THR A 124 -2.35 -5.70 -5.14
CA THR A 124 -2.29 -4.26 -5.39
C THR A 124 -2.67 -3.47 -4.13
N ALA A 125 -3.79 -3.80 -3.50
CA ALA A 125 -4.25 -3.13 -2.29
C ALA A 125 -3.24 -3.27 -1.13
N VAL A 126 -2.67 -4.47 -0.94
CA VAL A 126 -1.64 -4.73 0.07
C VAL A 126 -0.39 -3.91 -0.18
N GLN A 127 0.10 -3.87 -1.44
CA GLN A 127 1.29 -3.09 -1.80
C GLN A 127 1.08 -1.58 -1.61
N MET A 128 -0.09 -1.07 -1.99
CA MET A 128 -0.46 0.33 -1.77
C MET A 128 -0.53 0.65 -0.29
N GLY A 129 -1.24 -0.17 0.49
CA GLY A 129 -1.39 0.00 1.94
C GLY A 129 -0.06 -0.04 2.67
N GLY A 130 0.79 -1.03 2.36
CA GLY A 130 2.13 -1.16 2.93
C GLY A 130 3.04 0.03 2.59
N ALA A 131 3.05 0.45 1.31
CA ALA A 131 3.83 1.61 0.88
C ALA A 131 3.37 2.91 1.56
N ILE A 132 2.07 3.08 1.79
CA ILE A 132 1.52 4.24 2.52
C ILE A 132 1.88 4.15 4.01
N ALA A 133 1.66 2.99 4.64
CA ALA A 133 1.94 2.79 6.06
C ALA A 133 3.41 3.07 6.40
N ASP A 134 4.34 2.59 5.58
CA ASP A 134 5.76 2.75 5.80
C ASP A 134 6.23 4.22 5.76
N GLN A 135 5.52 5.11 5.02
CA GLN A 135 5.85 6.54 5.05
C GLN A 135 5.66 7.15 6.44
N PHE A 136 4.73 6.63 7.21
CA PHE A 136 4.42 7.14 8.55
C PHE A 136 5.42 6.67 9.61
N THR A 137 6.20 5.61 9.36
CA THR A 137 7.26 5.14 10.30
C THR A 137 8.26 6.26 10.61
N GLY A 138 8.66 7.02 9.59
CA GLY A 138 9.58 8.15 9.75
C GLY A 138 8.95 9.36 10.45
N ILE A 139 7.63 9.58 10.30
CA ILE A 139 6.91 10.68 10.93
C ILE A 139 6.73 10.41 12.43
N PHE A 140 6.36 9.19 12.77
CA PHE A 140 6.12 8.79 14.16
C PHE A 140 7.38 8.26 14.88
N LYS A 141 8.52 8.21 14.19
CA LYS A 141 9.80 7.69 14.70
C LYS A 141 9.66 6.27 15.28
N LEU A 142 9.00 5.41 14.52
CA LEU A 142 8.78 4.00 14.84
C LEU A 142 10.00 3.16 14.44
#